data_b172e246cff6f2c7462fc0705a675e7d
#
_entry.id   b172e246cff6f2c7462fc0705a675e7d
#
_cell.length_a   1.000
_cell.length_b   1.000
_cell.length_c   1.000
_cell.angle_alpha   90.00
_cell.angle_beta   90.00
_cell.angle_gamma   90.00
#
_symmetry.space_group_name_H-M   'P 1'
#
loop_
_entity.id
_entity.type
_entity.pdbx_description
1 polymer ?
#
loop_
_entity_poly.entity_id
_entity_poly.type
_entity_poly.pdbx_seq_one_letter_code
_entity_poly.pdbx_strand_id
1 'polypeptide(L)'
;MEYLLTYSLYILILSALLGISAWKLFKKMGYNPLFAFVPFYNYFIILKETKRPKWWVVLTYFPIVGPVMISVFHLFLMERFGKTSFGQKFLTIALPFVYLAVVNYSSSTELVDEEDIDEEEIKKDSFWSSITYAVVFATVIHTFSFQPFGIPTGSMERTLLVGDFLFVNKLKYGLRLPMRPLAVPFLQSTLFDRAKDGNPKNDPKSYVESVKLPYLRLPAFSNVERNDIVVFNYPGDSVHAAIDRKDPYVKRAVAVAGDVLEIKAGKLFINGKPEQKMGDAEIQQAYNVNAKTQLDIPHLYQNVGFLPVREFQTADGFSYYFSGLTPTLAQEIKEIPGVTSIEPAIEPKGVQDISMHLNLKKSQEEQRIIYTDKVDISNTIFPMNKDWNKDWYGPIKIPKKGDIIDINLETIPMYSKLIREYENNILEVKGNQIFINKVATDKYEVKQNYYFMMGDNRDASLDSRYFGFVPETYIMGSPMFTWLSLEGSFTDNNSSYQANGWRIRWDRMFKATNTGEANKTSYWWVAAILMGIFFGWDYIMKFVKKKKNEE
;
A
#
# COMPACT_ATOMS: atom_id res chain seq x y z
N MET A 1 -3.03 -12.36 22.70
CA MET A 1 -2.32 -12.21 23.97
C MET A 1 -0.95 -11.54 23.76
N GLU A 2 -0.10 -12.10 22.88
CA GLU A 2 1.26 -11.60 22.60
C GLU A 2 1.32 -10.12 22.19
N TYR A 3 0.43 -9.66 21.30
CA TYR A 3 0.35 -8.25 20.91
C TYR A 3 0.12 -7.32 22.10
N LEU A 4 -0.85 -7.66 22.93
CA LEU A 4 -1.18 -6.85 24.11
C LEU A 4 -0.02 -6.80 25.11
N LEU A 5 0.66 -7.91 25.33
CA LEU A 5 1.82 -7.99 26.21
C LEU A 5 2.97 -7.11 25.69
N THR A 6 3.35 -7.27 24.43
CA THR A 6 4.42 -6.50 23.79
C THR A 6 4.07 -5.00 23.76
N TYR A 7 2.81 -4.68 23.50
CA TYR A 7 2.33 -3.31 23.49
C TYR A 7 2.32 -2.68 24.90
N SER A 8 1.94 -3.45 25.92
CA SER A 8 2.05 -2.98 27.32
C SER A 8 3.49 -2.68 27.71
N LEU A 9 4.43 -3.53 27.29
CA LEU A 9 5.86 -3.27 27.52
C LEU A 9 6.33 -1.99 26.82
N TYR A 10 5.89 -1.76 25.58
CA TYR A 10 6.16 -0.51 24.85
C TYR A 10 5.64 0.72 25.63
N ILE A 11 4.42 0.68 26.15
CA ILE A 11 3.83 1.75 26.97
C ILE A 11 4.67 2.00 28.25
N LEU A 12 5.09 0.94 28.93
CA LEU A 12 5.90 1.04 30.14
C LEU A 12 7.27 1.66 29.85
N ILE A 13 7.93 1.28 28.75
CA ILE A 13 9.21 1.85 28.33
C ILE A 13 9.08 3.34 28.06
N LEU A 14 8.06 3.77 27.32
CA LEU A 14 7.82 5.19 27.04
C LEU A 14 7.56 5.98 28.33
N SER A 15 6.81 5.41 29.26
CA SER A 15 6.54 6.06 30.55
C SER A 15 7.78 6.14 31.43
N ALA A 16 8.65 5.12 31.42
CA ALA A 16 9.93 5.16 32.12
C ALA A 16 10.87 6.23 31.50
N LEU A 17 10.93 6.34 30.19
CA LEU A 17 11.70 7.38 29.49
C LEU A 17 11.20 8.78 29.88
N LEU A 18 9.90 9.01 29.90
CA LEU A 18 9.34 10.29 30.36
C LEU A 18 9.67 10.53 31.84
N GLY A 19 9.51 9.52 32.68
CA GLY A 19 9.85 9.62 34.11
C GLY A 19 11.29 10.07 34.31
N ILE A 20 12.25 9.38 33.72
CA ILE A 20 13.68 9.71 33.81
C ILE A 20 13.96 11.12 33.28
N SER A 21 13.31 11.53 32.21
CA SER A 21 13.56 12.82 31.57
C SER A 21 12.79 14.01 32.15
N ALA A 22 11.76 13.81 33.01
CA ALA A 22 10.86 14.89 33.44
C ALA A 22 10.50 14.93 34.91
N TRP A 23 10.94 13.99 35.76
CA TRP A 23 10.47 13.87 37.15
C TRP A 23 10.70 15.13 37.99
N LYS A 24 11.79 15.90 37.78
CA LYS A 24 12.02 17.17 38.49
C LYS A 24 11.09 18.28 38.00
N LEU A 25 10.72 18.27 36.72
CA LEU A 25 9.74 19.19 36.15
C LEU A 25 8.37 18.97 36.81
N PHE A 26 7.97 17.70 37.02
CA PHE A 26 6.74 17.36 37.76
C PHE A 26 6.76 17.90 39.18
N LYS A 27 7.91 17.80 39.88
CA LYS A 27 8.09 18.40 41.21
C LYS A 27 7.95 19.93 41.17
N LYS A 28 8.51 20.60 40.13
CA LYS A 28 8.40 22.06 39.97
C LYS A 28 6.96 22.51 39.67
N MET A 29 6.16 21.68 39.02
CA MET A 29 4.72 21.90 38.79
C MET A 29 3.85 21.58 40.02
N GLY A 30 4.44 21.20 41.17
CA GLY A 30 3.72 20.89 42.40
C GLY A 30 3.17 19.46 42.52
N TYR A 31 3.57 18.54 41.61
CA TYR A 31 3.14 17.15 41.65
C TYR A 31 4.17 16.21 42.26
N ASN A 32 3.71 15.04 42.72
CA ASN A 32 4.62 13.98 43.12
C ASN A 32 5.48 13.55 41.93
N PRO A 33 6.82 13.58 42.01
CA PRO A 33 7.74 13.22 40.94
C PRO A 33 7.50 11.81 40.34
N LEU A 34 7.00 10.88 41.16
CA LEU A 34 6.70 9.51 40.73
C LEU A 34 5.58 9.43 39.69
N PHE A 35 4.71 10.44 39.62
CA PHE A 35 3.65 10.48 38.62
C PHE A 35 4.18 10.60 37.18
N ALA A 36 5.40 11.10 37.00
CA ALA A 36 6.05 11.10 35.69
C ALA A 36 6.29 9.69 35.12
N PHE A 37 6.34 8.66 35.96
CA PHE A 37 6.54 7.25 35.58
C PHE A 37 5.23 6.48 35.37
N VAL A 38 4.07 7.06 35.76
CA VAL A 38 2.79 6.35 35.70
C VAL A 38 2.16 6.51 34.34
N PRO A 39 2.01 5.42 33.56
CA PRO A 39 1.40 5.47 32.20
C PRO A 39 0.04 6.16 32.25
N PHE A 40 -0.30 6.86 31.18
CA PHE A 40 -1.51 7.68 31.01
C PHE A 40 -1.59 8.87 31.95
N TYR A 41 -1.34 8.68 33.25
CA TYR A 41 -1.44 9.74 34.26
C TYR A 41 -0.35 10.81 34.11
N ASN A 42 0.82 10.41 33.63
CA ASN A 42 1.93 11.32 33.34
C ASN A 42 1.54 12.37 32.26
N TYR A 43 1.06 11.94 31.11
CA TYR A 43 0.62 12.85 30.05
C TYR A 43 -0.70 13.54 30.38
N PHE A 44 -1.56 12.93 31.21
CA PHE A 44 -2.75 13.60 31.75
C PHE A 44 -2.38 14.84 32.57
N ILE A 45 -1.36 14.76 33.41
CA ILE A 45 -0.84 15.91 34.20
C ILE A 45 -0.33 16.99 33.23
N ILE A 46 0.49 16.63 32.23
CA ILE A 46 1.00 17.59 31.25
C ILE A 46 -0.16 18.32 30.56
N LEU A 47 -1.17 17.59 30.10
CA LEU A 47 -2.35 18.18 29.46
C LEU A 47 -3.19 19.06 30.40
N LYS A 48 -3.25 18.70 31.67
CA LYS A 48 -3.93 19.49 32.68
C LYS A 48 -3.20 20.82 32.93
N GLU A 49 -1.88 20.80 33.08
CA GLU A 49 -1.05 21.99 33.33
C GLU A 49 -0.97 22.91 32.10
N THR A 50 -1.09 22.36 30.92
CA THR A 50 -1.08 23.12 29.68
C THR A 50 -2.48 23.50 29.18
N LYS A 51 -3.53 23.30 30.01
CA LYS A 51 -4.95 23.61 29.70
C LYS A 51 -5.46 23.01 28.39
N ARG A 52 -4.92 21.83 28.00
CA ARG A 52 -5.30 21.11 26.77
C ARG A 52 -6.35 20.02 27.05
N PRO A 53 -7.08 19.54 26.01
CA PRO A 53 -8.11 18.51 26.19
C PRO A 53 -7.53 17.21 26.78
N LYS A 54 -8.00 16.82 27.95
CA LYS A 54 -7.47 15.68 28.71
C LYS A 54 -7.61 14.34 27.99
N TRP A 55 -8.61 14.17 27.14
CA TRP A 55 -8.84 12.95 26.36
C TRP A 55 -7.71 12.66 25.35
N TRP A 56 -6.91 13.67 24.97
CA TRP A 56 -5.76 13.49 24.09
C TRP A 56 -4.72 12.50 24.63
N VAL A 57 -4.71 12.26 25.92
CA VAL A 57 -3.83 11.25 26.54
C VAL A 57 -3.98 9.87 25.88
N VAL A 58 -5.15 9.52 25.38
CA VAL A 58 -5.39 8.25 24.71
C VAL A 58 -4.55 8.14 23.44
N LEU A 59 -4.39 9.25 22.70
CA LEU A 59 -3.63 9.29 21.44
C LEU A 59 -2.13 9.05 21.62
N THR A 60 -1.58 9.33 22.82
CA THR A 60 -0.15 9.14 23.14
C THR A 60 0.33 7.72 22.91
N TYR A 61 -0.55 6.78 23.09
CA TYR A 61 -0.19 5.36 23.04
C TYR A 61 -0.64 4.65 21.76
N PHE A 62 -1.22 5.37 20.81
CA PHE A 62 -1.54 4.78 19.50
C PHE A 62 -0.26 4.59 18.67
N PRO A 63 -0.09 3.44 18.01
CA PRO A 63 1.03 3.23 17.09
C PRO A 63 1.05 4.32 16.00
N ILE A 64 2.22 4.81 15.63
CA ILE A 64 2.47 5.88 14.65
C ILE A 64 1.97 7.26 15.12
N VAL A 65 0.76 7.36 15.66
CA VAL A 65 0.18 8.61 16.19
C VAL A 65 0.86 9.04 17.48
N GLY A 66 1.12 8.08 18.38
CA GLY A 66 1.71 8.34 19.71
C GLY A 66 3.04 9.10 19.67
N PRO A 67 4.03 8.71 18.87
CA PRO A 67 5.28 9.45 18.74
C PRO A 67 5.08 10.93 18.36
N VAL A 68 4.12 11.23 17.48
CA VAL A 68 3.76 12.61 17.12
C VAL A 68 3.16 13.34 18.31
N MET A 69 2.20 12.71 19.02
CA MET A 69 1.55 13.29 20.20
C MET A 69 2.53 13.51 21.36
N ILE A 70 3.47 12.59 21.57
CA ILE A 70 4.54 12.75 22.55
C ILE A 70 5.35 14.02 22.26
N SER A 71 5.78 14.23 21.02
CA SER A 71 6.52 15.44 20.64
C SER A 71 5.69 16.71 20.88
N VAL A 72 4.40 16.67 20.55
CA VAL A 72 3.47 17.79 20.76
C VAL A 72 3.31 18.10 22.26
N PHE A 73 3.13 17.07 23.11
CA PHE A 73 2.98 17.27 24.55
C PHE A 73 4.28 17.74 25.20
N HIS A 74 5.41 17.30 24.71
CA HIS A 74 6.70 17.81 25.16
C HIS A 74 6.89 19.28 24.76
N LEU A 75 6.44 19.72 23.59
CA LEU A 75 6.43 21.14 23.23
C LEU A 75 5.62 21.96 24.23
N PHE A 76 4.37 21.54 24.52
CA PHE A 76 3.54 22.23 25.50
C PHE A 76 4.18 22.27 26.90
N LEU A 77 4.81 21.16 27.31
CA LEU A 77 5.53 21.13 28.59
C LEU A 77 6.73 22.10 28.59
N MET A 78 7.47 22.16 27.47
CA MET A 78 8.60 23.10 27.34
C MET A 78 8.18 24.56 27.34
N GLU A 79 7.03 24.89 26.78
CA GLU A 79 6.45 26.24 26.83
C GLU A 79 6.17 26.68 28.29
N ARG A 80 5.66 25.77 29.13
CA ARG A 80 5.47 26.04 30.59
C ARG A 80 6.77 26.35 31.35
N PHE A 81 7.92 26.03 30.77
CA PHE A 81 9.25 26.31 31.30
C PHE A 81 10.02 27.35 30.49
N GLY A 82 9.31 28.19 29.71
CA GLY A 82 9.87 29.31 28.93
C GLY A 82 10.80 28.89 27.79
N LYS A 83 10.69 27.65 27.28
CA LYS A 83 11.51 27.13 26.18
C LYS A 83 10.77 27.26 24.86
N THR A 84 10.63 28.51 24.36
CA THR A 84 9.77 28.84 23.21
C THR A 84 10.54 29.15 21.93
N SER A 85 11.87 29.30 21.95
CA SER A 85 12.66 29.61 20.77
C SER A 85 12.61 28.50 19.71
N PHE A 86 12.78 28.85 18.44
CA PHE A 86 12.76 27.90 17.32
C PHE A 86 13.73 26.72 17.51
N GLY A 87 14.97 26.99 17.94
CA GLY A 87 15.96 25.96 18.20
C GLY A 87 15.54 24.99 19.31
N GLN A 88 14.91 25.52 20.40
CA GLN A 88 14.40 24.71 21.50
C GLN A 88 13.21 23.84 21.06
N LYS A 89 12.26 24.40 20.30
CA LYS A 89 11.14 23.65 19.71
C LYS A 89 11.65 22.56 18.76
N PHE A 90 12.63 22.86 17.92
CA PHE A 90 13.26 21.87 17.03
C PHE A 90 13.94 20.74 17.82
N LEU A 91 14.72 21.04 18.85
CA LEU A 91 15.36 20.03 19.70
C LEU A 91 14.34 19.17 20.43
N THR A 92 13.23 19.77 20.88
CA THR A 92 12.13 19.03 21.54
C THR A 92 11.50 18.00 20.60
N ILE A 93 11.36 18.33 19.29
CA ILE A 93 10.80 17.43 18.29
C ILE A 93 11.84 16.37 17.85
N ALA A 94 13.06 16.81 17.57
CA ALA A 94 14.10 15.93 17.03
C ALA A 94 14.64 14.94 18.08
N LEU A 95 14.74 15.37 19.35
CA LEU A 95 15.32 14.60 20.45
C LEU A 95 14.42 14.69 21.71
N PRO A 96 13.16 14.22 21.65
CA PRO A 96 12.11 14.55 22.63
C PRO A 96 12.50 14.22 24.07
N PHE A 97 13.02 13.05 24.36
CA PHE A 97 13.40 12.67 25.72
C PHE A 97 14.77 13.23 26.16
N VAL A 98 15.69 13.41 25.21
CA VAL A 98 17.03 13.93 25.51
C VAL A 98 16.96 15.41 25.87
N TYR A 99 16.29 16.23 25.06
CA TYR A 99 16.16 17.65 25.35
C TYR A 99 15.34 17.90 26.61
N LEU A 100 14.27 17.13 26.82
CA LEU A 100 13.49 17.16 28.04
C LEU A 100 14.34 16.86 29.28
N ALA A 101 15.25 15.87 29.18
CA ALA A 101 16.19 15.57 30.27
C ALA A 101 17.17 16.73 30.53
N VAL A 102 17.71 17.36 29.47
CA VAL A 102 18.58 18.54 29.61
C VAL A 102 17.86 19.64 30.43
N VAL A 103 16.61 19.95 30.07
CA VAL A 103 15.81 20.95 30.81
C VAL A 103 15.47 20.50 32.23
N ASN A 104 15.13 19.21 32.41
CA ASN A 104 14.81 18.62 33.71
C ASN A 104 15.96 18.68 34.72
N TYR A 105 17.20 18.48 34.24
CA TYR A 105 18.39 18.47 35.11
C TYR A 105 19.08 19.83 35.20
N SER A 106 18.66 20.83 34.42
CA SER A 106 19.18 22.21 34.53
C SER A 106 18.69 22.89 35.81
N SER A 107 19.62 23.52 36.51
CA SER A 107 19.32 24.31 37.72
C SER A 107 18.56 25.61 37.43
N SER A 108 18.74 26.16 36.24
CA SER A 108 18.15 27.46 35.83
C SER A 108 16.74 27.35 35.22
N THR A 109 16.13 26.17 35.25
CA THR A 109 14.78 25.98 34.72
C THR A 109 13.75 26.36 35.78
N GLU A 110 12.90 27.32 35.51
CA GLU A 110 11.80 27.78 36.35
C GLU A 110 10.47 27.67 35.61
N LEU A 111 9.38 27.57 36.40
CA LEU A 111 8.02 27.59 35.83
C LEU A 111 7.70 29.04 35.45
N VAL A 112 7.11 29.25 34.30
CA VAL A 112 6.66 30.58 33.86
C VAL A 112 5.29 30.85 34.47
N ASP A 113 5.11 32.03 35.06
CA ASP A 113 3.84 32.46 35.61
C ASP A 113 2.80 32.67 34.49
N GLU A 114 1.54 32.33 34.76
CA GLU A 114 0.48 32.38 33.77
C GLU A 114 0.16 33.81 33.26
N GLU A 115 0.47 34.81 34.06
CA GLU A 115 0.25 36.24 33.77
C GLU A 115 1.26 36.79 32.74
N ASP A 116 2.39 36.11 32.53
CA ASP A 116 3.46 36.53 31.61
C ASP A 116 3.29 35.95 30.18
N ILE A 117 2.21 35.20 29.91
CA ILE A 117 1.96 34.65 28.60
C ILE A 117 1.18 35.68 27.73
N ASP A 118 1.87 36.27 26.77
CA ASP A 118 1.31 37.30 25.88
C ASP A 118 0.12 36.78 25.04
N GLU A 119 -1.00 37.52 25.04
CA GLU A 119 -2.20 37.16 24.27
C GLU A 119 -1.95 37.11 22.74
N GLU A 120 -0.94 37.81 22.22
CA GLU A 120 -0.54 37.70 20.81
C GLU A 120 0.18 36.39 20.49
N GLU A 121 0.96 35.84 21.44
CA GLU A 121 1.54 34.51 21.31
C GLU A 121 0.46 33.43 21.32
N ILE A 122 -0.58 33.57 22.14
CA ILE A 122 -1.72 32.65 22.15
C ILE A 122 -2.44 32.61 20.79
N LYS A 123 -2.56 33.73 20.09
CA LYS A 123 -3.18 33.77 18.74
C LYS A 123 -2.30 33.12 17.66
N LYS A 124 -0.98 33.28 17.70
CA LYS A 124 -0.03 32.55 16.86
C LYS A 124 -0.04 31.04 17.16
N ASP A 125 -0.13 30.67 18.43
CA ASP A 125 -0.25 29.29 18.86
C ASP A 125 -1.55 28.64 18.39
N SER A 126 -2.63 29.39 18.21
CA SER A 126 -3.90 28.88 17.65
C SER A 126 -3.73 28.36 16.22
N PHE A 127 -2.95 29.01 15.36
CA PHE A 127 -2.68 28.54 14.00
C PHE A 127 -1.87 27.23 13.98
N TRP A 128 -0.75 27.19 14.72
CA TRP A 128 0.08 25.99 14.82
C TRP A 128 -0.62 24.83 15.50
N SER A 129 -1.42 25.13 16.53
CA SER A 129 -2.28 24.15 17.19
C SER A 129 -3.29 23.55 16.22
N SER A 130 -3.90 24.34 15.35
CA SER A 130 -4.85 23.89 14.33
C SER A 130 -4.18 22.99 13.28
N ILE A 131 -2.97 23.34 12.82
CA ILE A 131 -2.19 22.50 11.91
C ILE A 131 -1.82 21.19 12.58
N THR A 132 -1.35 21.23 13.82
CA THR A 132 -0.99 20.04 14.59
C THR A 132 -2.19 19.11 14.75
N TYR A 133 -3.35 19.66 15.10
CA TYR A 133 -4.59 18.90 15.18
C TYR A 133 -4.95 18.25 13.85
N ALA A 134 -4.88 19.00 12.75
CA ALA A 134 -5.15 18.48 11.41
C ALA A 134 -4.19 17.34 11.02
N VAL A 135 -2.88 17.48 11.30
CA VAL A 135 -1.88 16.44 11.03
C VAL A 135 -2.13 15.18 11.86
N VAL A 136 -2.41 15.34 13.16
CA VAL A 136 -2.72 14.21 14.04
C VAL A 136 -3.99 13.50 13.60
N PHE A 137 -5.06 14.25 13.33
CA PHE A 137 -6.32 13.70 12.85
C PHE A 137 -6.15 12.97 11.52
N ALA A 138 -5.46 13.60 10.56
CA ALA A 138 -5.14 12.97 9.28
C ALA A 138 -4.30 11.69 9.46
N THR A 139 -3.33 11.67 10.40
CA THR A 139 -2.53 10.48 10.72
C THR A 139 -3.40 9.35 11.29
N VAL A 140 -4.36 9.67 12.17
CA VAL A 140 -5.31 8.67 12.71
C VAL A 140 -6.14 8.06 11.58
N ILE A 141 -6.76 8.90 10.74
CA ILE A 141 -7.57 8.43 9.61
C ILE A 141 -6.73 7.60 8.65
N HIS A 142 -5.56 8.11 8.25
CA HIS A 142 -4.64 7.43 7.34
C HIS A 142 -4.18 6.06 7.87
N THR A 143 -3.89 5.98 9.15
CA THR A 143 -3.37 4.76 9.76
C THR A 143 -4.45 3.70 9.96
N PHE A 144 -5.65 4.11 10.44
CA PHE A 144 -6.66 3.18 10.96
C PHE A 144 -7.93 3.06 10.11
N SER A 145 -8.13 3.92 9.12
CA SER A 145 -9.39 3.91 8.37
C SER A 145 -9.19 3.94 6.86
N PHE A 146 -8.78 5.08 6.32
CA PHE A 146 -8.69 5.33 4.88
C PHE A 146 -7.32 5.86 4.51
N GLN A 147 -6.73 5.25 3.51
CA GLN A 147 -5.40 5.63 3.02
C GLN A 147 -5.47 5.99 1.54
N PRO A 148 -4.96 7.18 1.12
CA PRO A 148 -4.82 7.50 -0.29
C PRO A 148 -3.63 6.76 -0.90
N PHE A 149 -3.82 6.27 -2.14
CA PHE A 149 -2.78 5.67 -2.97
C PHE A 149 -2.88 6.21 -4.39
N GLY A 150 -1.73 6.50 -5.01
CA GLY A 150 -1.63 6.77 -6.44
C GLY A 150 -1.39 5.48 -7.22
N ILE A 151 -1.87 5.41 -8.46
CA ILE A 151 -1.65 4.28 -9.38
C ILE A 151 -0.52 4.66 -10.35
N PRO A 152 0.69 4.11 -10.17
CA PRO A 152 1.83 4.47 -11.01
C PRO A 152 1.99 3.59 -12.26
N THR A 153 1.32 2.44 -12.33
CA THR A 153 1.50 1.44 -13.39
C THR A 153 0.20 1.02 -14.04
N GLY A 154 0.27 0.58 -15.30
CA GLY A 154 -0.88 0.17 -16.10
C GLY A 154 -1.37 -1.27 -15.85
N SER A 155 -0.93 -1.95 -14.80
CA SER A 155 -1.30 -3.36 -14.55
C SER A 155 -2.80 -3.61 -14.30
N MET A 156 -3.55 -2.57 -13.93
CA MET A 156 -5.01 -2.56 -13.75
C MET A 156 -5.70 -1.60 -14.74
N GLU A 157 -5.02 -1.30 -15.83
CA GLU A 157 -5.45 -0.33 -16.83
C GLU A 157 -6.88 -0.60 -17.32
N ARG A 158 -7.57 0.43 -17.76
CA ARG A 158 -9.02 0.48 -18.03
C ARG A 158 -9.87 0.43 -16.76
N THR A 159 -9.58 -0.45 -15.80
CA THR A 159 -10.26 -0.43 -14.50
C THR A 159 -9.74 0.70 -13.62
N LEU A 160 -8.40 0.76 -13.43
CA LEU A 160 -7.68 1.82 -12.74
C LEU A 160 -6.60 2.35 -13.68
N LEU A 161 -6.61 3.65 -13.98
CA LEU A 161 -5.64 4.25 -14.90
C LEU A 161 -4.41 4.77 -14.13
N VAL A 162 -3.28 4.79 -14.84
CA VAL A 162 -2.09 5.52 -14.37
C VAL A 162 -2.46 6.97 -14.09
N GLY A 163 -2.14 7.46 -12.88
CA GLY A 163 -2.55 8.80 -12.42
C GLY A 163 -3.90 8.85 -11.69
N ASP A 164 -4.57 7.73 -11.46
CA ASP A 164 -5.68 7.67 -10.52
C ASP A 164 -5.17 7.68 -9.09
N PHE A 165 -5.79 8.49 -8.23
CA PHE A 165 -5.55 8.51 -6.79
C PHE A 165 -6.79 7.98 -6.08
N LEU A 166 -6.61 6.88 -5.37
CA LEU A 166 -7.69 6.12 -4.74
C LEU A 166 -7.71 6.32 -3.24
N PHE A 167 -8.91 6.30 -2.63
CA PHE A 167 -9.03 6.02 -1.21
C PHE A 167 -9.26 4.54 -0.97
N VAL A 168 -8.43 3.95 -0.12
CA VAL A 168 -8.49 2.53 0.26
C VAL A 168 -9.07 2.39 1.65
N ASN A 169 -10.15 1.61 1.76
CA ASN A 169 -10.78 1.24 3.02
C ASN A 169 -10.02 0.08 3.66
N LYS A 170 -9.37 0.33 4.79
CA LYS A 170 -8.64 -0.69 5.57
C LYS A 170 -9.54 -1.52 6.46
N LEU A 171 -10.77 -1.06 6.70
CA LEU A 171 -11.70 -1.71 7.63
C LEU A 171 -12.44 -2.88 6.97
N LYS A 172 -12.67 -2.84 5.64
CA LYS A 172 -13.49 -3.83 4.91
C LYS A 172 -13.08 -5.27 5.25
N TYR A 173 -11.79 -5.60 5.14
CA TYR A 173 -11.26 -6.94 5.39
C TYR A 173 -10.62 -7.11 6.77
N GLY A 174 -11.04 -6.28 7.74
CA GLY A 174 -10.49 -6.24 9.09
C GLY A 174 -9.22 -5.38 9.19
N LEU A 175 -9.24 -4.41 10.06
CA LEU A 175 -8.13 -3.51 10.29
C LEU A 175 -6.91 -4.26 10.82
N ARG A 176 -5.82 -4.29 10.05
CA ARG A 176 -4.52 -4.74 10.52
C ARG A 176 -3.87 -3.60 11.31
N LEU A 177 -3.56 -3.84 12.58
CA LEU A 177 -2.86 -2.87 13.40
C LEU A 177 -1.40 -2.72 12.94
N PRO A 178 -0.82 -1.52 13.04
CA PRO A 178 0.57 -1.29 12.67
C PRO A 178 1.54 -2.15 13.47
N MET A 179 2.45 -2.82 12.78
CA MET A 179 3.51 -3.64 13.40
C MET A 179 4.75 -2.82 13.73
N ARG A 180 4.91 -1.63 13.10
CA ARG A 180 6.01 -0.69 13.35
C ARG A 180 5.46 0.59 13.97
N PRO A 181 5.41 0.68 15.33
CA PRO A 181 4.82 1.82 16.01
C PRO A 181 5.62 3.11 15.87
N LEU A 182 6.95 3.00 15.68
CA LEU A 182 7.85 4.13 15.47
C LEU A 182 8.10 4.30 13.96
N ALA A 183 7.24 5.03 13.29
CA ALA A 183 7.32 5.30 11.87
C ALA A 183 6.88 6.73 11.56
N VAL A 184 7.43 7.29 10.49
CA VAL A 184 7.03 8.61 9.99
C VAL A 184 5.64 8.51 9.38
N PRO A 185 4.68 9.34 9.82
CA PRO A 185 3.34 9.37 9.24
C PRO A 185 3.36 9.59 7.73
N PHE A 186 2.37 9.03 7.02
CA PHE A 186 2.15 9.15 5.58
C PHE A 186 3.19 8.49 4.68
N LEU A 187 4.36 8.08 5.20
CA LEU A 187 5.38 7.37 4.44
C LEU A 187 5.25 5.86 4.63
N GLN A 188 5.32 5.11 3.51
CA GLN A 188 5.14 3.67 3.53
C GLN A 188 6.44 2.93 3.86
N SER A 189 7.46 3.06 3.03
CA SER A 189 8.66 2.22 3.05
C SER A 189 9.91 3.01 3.38
N THR A 190 10.28 3.97 2.56
CA THR A 190 11.51 4.76 2.63
C THR A 190 11.21 6.24 2.82
N LEU A 191 12.21 6.99 3.32
CA LEU A 191 12.16 8.45 3.42
C LEU A 191 12.43 9.11 2.07
N PHE A 192 13.41 8.57 1.33
CA PHE A 192 13.86 9.07 0.03
C PHE A 192 14.42 7.93 -0.79
N ASP A 193 14.15 7.89 -2.08
CA ASP A 193 14.81 7.01 -3.04
C ASP A 193 16.19 7.60 -3.36
N ARG A 194 17.23 7.19 -2.63
CA ARG A 194 18.57 7.79 -2.74
C ARG A 194 19.74 6.84 -2.65
N ALA A 195 19.55 5.57 -2.83
CA ALA A 195 20.72 4.70 -2.94
C ALA A 195 21.56 5.16 -4.13
N LYS A 196 22.64 5.91 -3.86
CA LYS A 196 23.63 6.33 -4.88
C LYS A 196 24.22 5.14 -5.63
N ASP A 197 24.16 3.96 -5.03
CA ASP A 197 24.58 2.68 -5.57
C ASP A 197 23.47 1.93 -6.32
N GLY A 198 22.26 2.51 -6.41
CA GLY A 198 21.10 1.88 -7.03
C GLY A 198 20.54 0.68 -6.25
N ASN A 199 20.98 0.45 -5.00
CA ASN A 199 20.50 -0.66 -4.18
C ASN A 199 19.41 -0.17 -3.19
N PRO A 200 18.14 -0.50 -3.41
CA PRO A 200 17.03 -0.04 -2.56
C PRO A 200 17.16 -0.46 -1.08
N LYS A 201 17.96 -1.49 -0.77
CA LYS A 201 18.21 -1.91 0.63
C LYS A 201 18.94 -0.88 1.46
N ASN A 202 19.68 0.03 0.80
CA ASN A 202 20.46 1.09 1.43
C ASN A 202 19.68 2.41 1.57
N ASP A 203 18.45 2.47 1.07
CA ASP A 203 17.59 3.63 1.25
C ASP A 203 17.19 3.82 2.71
N PRO A 204 17.16 5.07 3.20
CA PRO A 204 16.78 5.35 4.57
C PRO A 204 15.30 5.00 4.80
N LYS A 205 15.05 4.12 5.76
CA LYS A 205 13.71 3.64 6.09
C LYS A 205 12.88 4.70 6.80
N SER A 206 11.60 4.73 6.51
CA SER A 206 10.63 5.62 7.18
C SER A 206 10.22 5.14 8.59
N TYR A 207 10.83 4.07 9.10
CA TYR A 207 10.48 3.42 10.36
C TYR A 207 11.68 2.83 11.09
N VAL A 208 11.54 2.63 12.39
CA VAL A 208 12.55 1.97 13.23
C VAL A 208 12.35 0.46 13.19
N GLU A 209 13.35 -0.27 12.68
CA GLU A 209 13.26 -1.73 12.52
C GLU A 209 13.30 -2.52 13.83
N SER A 210 14.05 -2.04 14.82
CA SER A 210 14.25 -2.73 16.10
C SER A 210 12.97 -2.83 16.94
N VAL A 211 12.01 -1.91 16.75
CA VAL A 211 10.75 -1.91 17.50
C VAL A 211 9.66 -2.54 16.65
N LYS A 212 9.26 -3.76 17.01
CA LYS A 212 8.25 -4.55 16.30
C LYS A 212 7.16 -5.00 17.25
N LEU A 213 5.90 -4.73 16.89
CA LEU A 213 4.73 -5.33 17.51
C LEU A 213 4.34 -6.61 16.75
N PRO A 214 3.80 -7.62 17.41
CA PRO A 214 3.26 -8.81 16.76
C PRO A 214 2.12 -8.48 15.80
N TYR A 215 1.80 -9.41 14.90
CA TYR A 215 0.67 -9.24 14.01
C TYR A 215 -0.66 -9.30 14.78
N LEU A 216 -1.54 -8.32 14.52
CA LEU A 216 -2.92 -8.34 15.00
C LEU A 216 -3.84 -7.72 13.94
N ARG A 217 -4.93 -8.42 13.64
CA ARG A 217 -6.03 -7.94 12.79
C ARG A 217 -7.33 -7.98 13.56
N LEU A 218 -8.09 -6.89 13.50
CA LEU A 218 -9.43 -6.81 14.07
C LEU A 218 -10.43 -7.57 13.17
N PRO A 219 -11.60 -7.97 13.70
CA PRO A 219 -12.63 -8.64 12.92
C PRO A 219 -12.98 -7.86 11.65
N ALA A 220 -13.20 -8.59 10.56
CA ALA A 220 -13.54 -8.04 9.26
C ALA A 220 -15.05 -7.76 9.14
N PHE A 221 -15.43 -6.75 8.34
CA PHE A 221 -16.81 -6.53 7.93
C PHE A 221 -17.23 -7.46 6.79
N SER A 222 -16.27 -7.85 5.93
CA SER A 222 -16.48 -8.84 4.87
C SER A 222 -15.20 -9.60 4.57
N ASN A 223 -15.33 -10.77 3.96
CA ASN A 223 -14.20 -11.52 3.42
C ASN A 223 -13.82 -10.99 2.04
N VAL A 224 -12.61 -11.35 1.58
CA VAL A 224 -12.23 -11.14 0.17
C VAL A 224 -12.99 -12.15 -0.68
N GLU A 225 -13.72 -11.64 -1.68
CA GLU A 225 -14.48 -12.44 -2.62
C GLU A 225 -13.83 -12.44 -4.01
N ARG A 226 -14.23 -13.40 -4.86
CA ARG A 226 -13.77 -13.40 -6.26
C ARG A 226 -14.17 -12.10 -6.94
N ASN A 227 -13.25 -11.58 -7.75
CA ASN A 227 -13.37 -10.33 -8.49
C ASN A 227 -13.26 -9.04 -7.66
N ASP A 228 -13.11 -9.12 -6.33
CA ASP A 228 -12.76 -7.95 -5.54
C ASP A 228 -11.44 -7.34 -6.01
N ILE A 229 -11.39 -6.01 -6.13
CA ILE A 229 -10.13 -5.28 -6.27
C ILE A 229 -9.55 -5.11 -4.87
N VAL A 230 -8.34 -5.60 -4.68
CA VAL A 230 -7.70 -5.69 -3.36
C VAL A 230 -6.36 -4.98 -3.38
N VAL A 231 -6.12 -4.18 -2.34
CA VAL A 231 -4.80 -3.63 -2.03
C VAL A 231 -4.12 -4.52 -0.99
N PHE A 232 -2.89 -4.93 -1.29
CA PHE A 232 -2.11 -5.82 -0.43
C PHE A 232 -0.62 -5.46 -0.48
N ASN A 233 0.13 -5.86 0.53
CA ASN A 233 1.57 -5.71 0.52
C ASN A 233 2.21 -6.75 -0.40
N TYR A 234 3.14 -6.31 -1.26
CA TYR A 234 3.76 -7.15 -2.29
C TYR A 234 4.56 -8.30 -1.67
N PRO A 235 4.20 -9.57 -1.94
CA PRO A 235 4.90 -10.72 -1.36
C PRO A 235 6.33 -10.89 -1.83
N GLY A 236 6.67 -10.37 -3.03
CA GLY A 236 8.03 -10.41 -3.59
C GLY A 236 8.97 -9.34 -3.05
N ASP A 237 8.48 -8.38 -2.25
CA ASP A 237 9.34 -7.36 -1.67
C ASP A 237 10.32 -7.97 -0.67
N SER A 238 11.59 -8.05 -1.07
CA SER A 238 12.72 -8.55 -0.27
C SER A 238 13.49 -7.43 0.44
N VAL A 239 13.15 -6.17 0.16
CA VAL A 239 13.79 -4.97 0.74
C VAL A 239 13.26 -4.70 2.14
N HIS A 240 11.95 -4.82 2.33
CA HIS A 240 11.27 -4.50 3.58
C HIS A 240 10.87 -5.78 4.32
N ALA A 241 11.48 -6.01 5.49
CA ALA A 241 11.22 -7.21 6.29
C ALA A 241 9.83 -7.20 6.95
N ALA A 242 9.31 -6.02 7.29
CA ALA A 242 8.01 -5.90 7.96
C ALA A 242 6.85 -5.91 6.94
N ILE A 243 5.85 -6.76 7.15
CA ILE A 243 4.70 -6.92 6.25
C ILE A 243 4.01 -5.58 5.99
N ASP A 244 3.79 -4.78 7.04
CA ASP A 244 3.10 -3.49 6.96
C ASP A 244 3.93 -2.37 6.30
N ARG A 245 5.17 -2.64 5.93
CA ARG A 245 6.09 -1.71 5.27
C ARG A 245 6.51 -2.13 3.86
N LYS A 246 6.12 -3.34 3.43
CA LYS A 246 6.28 -3.78 2.04
C LYS A 246 5.45 -2.92 1.10
N ASP A 247 5.91 -2.79 -0.14
CA ASP A 247 5.25 -1.99 -1.16
C ASP A 247 3.80 -2.42 -1.39
N PRO A 248 2.86 -1.47 -1.49
CA PRO A 248 1.47 -1.79 -1.73
C PRO A 248 1.22 -2.07 -3.22
N TYR A 249 0.56 -3.19 -3.51
CA TYR A 249 0.08 -3.56 -4.85
C TYR A 249 -1.44 -3.57 -4.87
N VAL A 250 -2.01 -3.27 -6.03
CA VAL A 250 -3.45 -3.41 -6.30
C VAL A 250 -3.66 -4.40 -7.43
N LYS A 251 -4.51 -5.42 -7.20
CA LYS A 251 -4.87 -6.45 -8.20
C LYS A 251 -6.31 -6.90 -7.97
N ARG A 252 -6.82 -7.70 -8.90
CA ARG A 252 -8.11 -8.39 -8.75
C ARG A 252 -7.90 -9.77 -8.12
N ALA A 253 -8.68 -10.11 -7.10
CA ALA A 253 -8.74 -11.44 -6.52
C ALA A 253 -9.50 -12.38 -7.47
N VAL A 254 -8.81 -13.00 -8.40
CA VAL A 254 -9.45 -13.89 -9.40
C VAL A 254 -9.81 -15.25 -8.82
N ALA A 255 -9.07 -15.70 -7.80
CA ALA A 255 -9.40 -16.93 -7.07
C ALA A 255 -9.16 -16.75 -5.57
N VAL A 256 -10.00 -17.38 -4.77
CA VAL A 256 -9.99 -17.34 -3.31
C VAL A 256 -9.66 -18.72 -2.73
N ALA A 257 -9.45 -18.77 -1.41
CA ALA A 257 -9.08 -19.98 -0.69
C ALA A 257 -10.01 -21.17 -1.01
N GLY A 258 -9.45 -22.26 -1.48
CA GLY A 258 -10.14 -23.49 -1.86
C GLY A 258 -10.47 -23.61 -3.36
N ASP A 259 -10.32 -22.53 -4.15
CA ASP A 259 -10.53 -22.57 -5.59
C ASP A 259 -9.42 -23.35 -6.31
N VAL A 260 -9.75 -23.87 -7.48
CA VAL A 260 -8.81 -24.41 -8.47
C VAL A 260 -8.77 -23.47 -9.67
N LEU A 261 -7.60 -22.94 -9.96
CA LEU A 261 -7.36 -22.00 -11.06
C LEU A 261 -6.60 -22.69 -12.19
N GLU A 262 -6.99 -22.41 -13.43
CA GLU A 262 -6.30 -22.86 -14.63
C GLU A 262 -6.39 -21.77 -15.72
N ILE A 263 -5.31 -21.58 -16.49
CA ILE A 263 -5.30 -20.71 -17.68
C ILE A 263 -5.01 -21.58 -18.91
N LYS A 264 -5.83 -21.47 -19.93
CA LYS A 264 -5.72 -22.19 -21.22
C LYS A 264 -5.78 -21.20 -22.36
N ALA A 265 -4.70 -21.08 -23.11
CA ALA A 265 -4.60 -20.13 -24.22
C ALA A 265 -5.02 -18.70 -23.80
N GLY A 266 -4.48 -18.20 -22.67
CA GLY A 266 -4.77 -16.89 -22.11
C GLY A 266 -6.14 -16.74 -21.43
N LYS A 267 -7.01 -17.75 -21.49
CA LYS A 267 -8.36 -17.73 -20.89
C LYS A 267 -8.34 -18.34 -19.50
N LEU A 268 -8.85 -17.60 -18.53
CA LEU A 268 -8.92 -18.01 -17.12
C LEU A 268 -10.13 -18.88 -16.84
N PHE A 269 -9.91 -19.99 -16.10
CA PHE A 269 -10.93 -20.91 -15.59
C PHE A 269 -10.80 -21.04 -14.07
N ILE A 270 -11.93 -20.96 -13.39
CA ILE A 270 -12.03 -21.17 -11.94
C ILE A 270 -12.99 -22.34 -11.68
N ASN A 271 -12.49 -23.37 -10.98
CA ASN A 271 -13.24 -24.60 -10.73
C ASN A 271 -13.83 -25.23 -12.00
N GLY A 272 -13.03 -25.21 -13.10
CA GLY A 272 -13.40 -25.73 -14.40
C GLY A 272 -14.39 -24.89 -15.22
N LYS A 273 -14.83 -23.75 -14.69
CA LYS A 273 -15.71 -22.80 -15.40
C LYS A 273 -14.92 -21.59 -15.89
N PRO A 274 -15.20 -21.08 -17.09
CA PRO A 274 -14.56 -19.87 -17.57
C PRO A 274 -14.84 -18.67 -16.62
N GLU A 275 -13.87 -17.76 -16.55
CA GLU A 275 -14.02 -16.52 -15.78
C GLU A 275 -15.30 -15.79 -16.17
N GLN A 276 -16.14 -15.50 -15.17
CA GLN A 276 -17.31 -14.68 -15.42
C GLN A 276 -16.87 -13.21 -15.51
N LYS A 277 -17.21 -12.56 -16.62
CA LYS A 277 -16.95 -11.14 -16.80
C LYS A 277 -17.71 -10.35 -15.75
N MET A 278 -16.99 -9.64 -14.89
CA MET A 278 -17.60 -8.63 -14.03
C MET A 278 -17.95 -7.40 -14.85
N GLY A 279 -19.09 -6.81 -14.58
CA GLY A 279 -19.66 -5.75 -15.41
C GLY A 279 -18.74 -4.56 -15.71
N ASP A 280 -17.77 -4.27 -14.81
CA ASP A 280 -16.84 -3.13 -14.95
C ASP A 280 -15.39 -3.53 -15.23
N ALA A 281 -15.08 -4.82 -15.29
CA ALA A 281 -13.74 -5.29 -15.60
C ALA A 281 -13.50 -5.27 -17.11
N GLU A 282 -12.60 -4.42 -17.56
CA GLU A 282 -12.09 -4.40 -18.93
C GLU A 282 -10.77 -5.17 -18.99
N ILE A 283 -10.87 -6.49 -19.15
CA ILE A 283 -9.70 -7.36 -19.24
C ILE A 283 -8.96 -7.09 -20.54
N GLN A 284 -7.67 -6.83 -20.43
CA GLN A 284 -6.77 -6.59 -21.54
C GLN A 284 -5.81 -7.76 -21.75
N GLN A 285 -5.50 -8.04 -23.00
CA GLN A 285 -4.51 -9.04 -23.44
C GLN A 285 -3.59 -8.42 -24.48
N ALA A 286 -2.41 -9.01 -24.66
CA ALA A 286 -1.52 -8.62 -25.73
C ALA A 286 -2.01 -9.13 -27.09
N TYR A 287 -1.76 -8.33 -28.15
CA TYR A 287 -2.10 -8.68 -29.52
C TYR A 287 -0.94 -8.40 -30.47
N ASN A 288 -0.79 -9.30 -31.43
CA ASN A 288 0.02 -9.08 -32.64
C ASN A 288 -0.90 -8.59 -33.74
N VAL A 289 -0.54 -7.46 -34.35
CA VAL A 289 -1.28 -6.84 -35.47
C VAL A 289 -0.37 -6.79 -36.66
N ASN A 290 -0.78 -7.36 -37.80
CA ASN A 290 -0.04 -7.27 -39.04
C ASN A 290 -0.77 -6.33 -40.03
N ALA A 291 0.00 -5.53 -40.77
CA ALA A 291 -0.51 -4.58 -41.71
C ALA A 291 0.36 -4.56 -43.00
N LYS A 292 -0.25 -4.36 -44.14
CA LYS A 292 0.47 -4.24 -45.45
C LYS A 292 1.22 -2.91 -45.56
N THR A 293 0.66 -1.87 -44.96
CA THR A 293 1.23 -0.51 -44.94
C THR A 293 1.50 -0.10 -43.51
N GLN A 294 2.45 0.80 -43.34
CA GLN A 294 2.71 1.36 -42.02
C GLN A 294 1.45 2.05 -41.48
N LEU A 295 1.10 1.76 -40.24
CA LEU A 295 -0.03 2.41 -39.55
C LEU A 295 0.30 3.87 -39.26
N ASP A 296 -0.68 4.75 -39.43
CA ASP A 296 -0.59 6.13 -39.00
C ASP A 296 -0.70 6.18 -37.46
N ILE A 297 0.45 6.15 -36.80
CA ILE A 297 0.54 6.14 -35.31
C ILE A 297 -0.13 7.36 -34.69
N PRO A 298 0.05 8.60 -35.18
CA PRO A 298 -0.69 9.77 -34.66
C PRO A 298 -2.21 9.60 -34.76
N HIS A 299 -2.71 9.11 -35.88
CA HIS A 299 -4.15 8.86 -36.08
C HIS A 299 -4.66 7.74 -35.17
N LEU A 300 -3.89 6.66 -35.00
CA LEU A 300 -4.19 5.56 -34.11
C LEU A 300 -4.30 6.07 -32.66
N TYR A 301 -3.35 6.91 -32.22
CA TYR A 301 -3.37 7.50 -30.90
C TYR A 301 -4.58 8.41 -30.65
N GLN A 302 -4.90 9.26 -31.64
CA GLN A 302 -6.04 10.19 -31.53
C GLN A 302 -7.39 9.48 -31.45
N ASN A 303 -7.58 8.40 -32.21
CA ASN A 303 -8.87 7.72 -32.33
C ASN A 303 -9.04 6.54 -31.34
N VAL A 304 -7.97 5.80 -31.08
CA VAL A 304 -8.00 4.59 -30.23
C VAL A 304 -7.41 4.85 -28.85
N GLY A 305 -6.49 5.81 -28.73
CA GLY A 305 -5.80 6.16 -27.47
C GLY A 305 -4.75 5.14 -27.05
N PHE A 306 -4.35 4.23 -27.95
CA PHE A 306 -3.38 3.17 -27.70
C PHE A 306 -2.28 3.16 -28.74
N LEU A 307 -1.04 2.89 -28.30
CA LEU A 307 0.13 2.78 -29.16
C LEU A 307 0.72 1.37 -29.09
N PRO A 308 1.31 0.86 -30.19
CA PRO A 308 2.09 -0.35 -30.11
C PRO A 308 3.34 -0.13 -29.27
N VAL A 309 3.69 -1.13 -28.44
CA VAL A 309 4.92 -1.13 -27.65
C VAL A 309 6.13 -1.46 -28.52
N ARG A 310 5.90 -2.25 -29.59
CA ARG A 310 6.93 -2.64 -30.57
C ARG A 310 6.37 -2.61 -31.97
N GLU A 311 7.23 -2.19 -32.91
CA GLU A 311 6.98 -2.19 -34.33
C GLU A 311 8.13 -2.93 -35.05
N PHE A 312 7.79 -3.81 -35.98
CA PHE A 312 8.76 -4.56 -36.76
C PHE A 312 8.38 -4.48 -38.24
N GLN A 313 9.37 -4.22 -39.10
CA GLN A 313 9.20 -4.38 -40.56
C GLN A 313 9.39 -5.86 -40.92
N THR A 314 8.49 -6.42 -41.65
CA THR A 314 8.51 -7.82 -42.13
C THR A 314 8.62 -7.85 -43.68
N ALA A 315 8.84 -9.02 -44.25
CA ALA A 315 8.90 -9.16 -45.74
C ALA A 315 7.57 -8.77 -46.42
N ASP A 316 6.45 -8.97 -45.71
CA ASP A 316 5.09 -8.77 -46.24
C ASP A 316 4.41 -7.49 -45.71
N GLY A 317 5.15 -6.61 -45.02
CA GLY A 317 4.61 -5.37 -44.47
C GLY A 317 5.15 -5.04 -43.07
N PHE A 318 4.26 -4.75 -42.12
CA PHE A 318 4.59 -4.33 -40.76
C PHE A 318 3.88 -5.22 -39.73
N SER A 319 4.54 -5.47 -38.64
CA SER A 319 3.97 -6.17 -37.47
C SER A 319 4.10 -5.30 -36.24
N TYR A 320 3.02 -5.18 -35.49
CA TYR A 320 2.91 -4.37 -34.28
C TYR A 320 2.54 -5.24 -33.08
N TYR A 321 3.18 -5.02 -31.94
CA TYR A 321 2.84 -5.66 -30.69
C TYR A 321 2.21 -4.65 -29.75
N PHE A 322 0.99 -4.92 -29.32
CA PHE A 322 0.26 -4.17 -28.29
C PHE A 322 0.26 -4.97 -27.00
N SER A 323 0.72 -4.39 -25.90
CA SER A 323 0.81 -5.09 -24.61
C SER A 323 -0.52 -5.25 -23.89
N GLY A 324 -1.55 -4.49 -24.27
CA GLY A 324 -2.86 -4.55 -23.62
C GLY A 324 -3.96 -3.93 -24.47
N LEU A 325 -4.77 -4.75 -25.13
CA LEU A 325 -6.00 -4.34 -25.80
C LEU A 325 -7.18 -5.09 -25.21
N THR A 326 -8.32 -4.40 -25.10
CA THR A 326 -9.60 -5.08 -24.89
C THR A 326 -10.06 -5.73 -26.19
N PRO A 327 -10.95 -6.75 -26.14
CA PRO A 327 -11.52 -7.33 -27.36
C PRO A 327 -12.20 -6.29 -28.27
N THR A 328 -12.82 -5.26 -27.68
CA THR A 328 -13.46 -4.16 -28.43
C THR A 328 -12.43 -3.34 -29.20
N LEU A 329 -11.35 -2.90 -28.51
CA LEU A 329 -10.26 -2.15 -29.15
C LEU A 329 -9.54 -2.97 -30.23
N ALA A 330 -9.37 -4.27 -30.01
CA ALA A 330 -8.81 -5.16 -31.00
C ALA A 330 -9.68 -5.21 -32.27
N GLN A 331 -11.00 -5.21 -32.10
CA GLN A 331 -11.91 -5.14 -33.25
C GLN A 331 -11.84 -3.79 -33.99
N GLU A 332 -11.76 -2.67 -33.27
CA GLU A 332 -11.58 -1.33 -33.84
C GLU A 332 -10.28 -1.23 -34.65
N ILE A 333 -9.17 -1.76 -34.11
CA ILE A 333 -7.88 -1.78 -34.84
C ILE A 333 -7.96 -2.66 -36.07
N LYS A 334 -8.72 -3.77 -36.06
CA LYS A 334 -8.90 -4.66 -37.21
C LYS A 334 -9.60 -3.97 -38.39
N GLU A 335 -10.44 -2.97 -38.12
CA GLU A 335 -11.18 -2.20 -39.10
C GLU A 335 -10.33 -1.09 -39.77
N ILE A 336 -9.12 -0.83 -39.25
CA ILE A 336 -8.21 0.18 -39.83
C ILE A 336 -7.73 -0.28 -41.20
N PRO A 337 -7.81 0.59 -42.23
CA PRO A 337 -7.31 0.26 -43.58
C PRO A 337 -5.84 -0.14 -43.55
N GLY A 338 -5.53 -1.26 -44.20
CA GLY A 338 -4.18 -1.82 -44.27
C GLY A 338 -3.87 -2.91 -43.23
N VAL A 339 -4.66 -3.04 -42.16
CA VAL A 339 -4.53 -4.16 -41.23
C VAL A 339 -4.98 -5.46 -41.90
N THR A 340 -4.14 -6.48 -41.83
CA THR A 340 -4.38 -7.79 -42.46
C THR A 340 -4.80 -8.85 -41.45
N SER A 341 -4.22 -8.83 -40.27
CA SER A 341 -4.61 -9.73 -39.18
C SER A 341 -4.41 -9.08 -37.80
N ILE A 342 -5.20 -9.52 -36.86
CA ILE A 342 -5.03 -9.23 -35.43
C ILE A 342 -5.29 -10.50 -34.63
N GLU A 343 -4.33 -10.92 -33.86
CA GLU A 343 -4.39 -12.17 -33.10
C GLU A 343 -3.86 -11.94 -31.68
N PRO A 344 -4.47 -12.57 -30.63
CA PRO A 344 -3.90 -12.58 -29.30
C PRO A 344 -2.47 -13.13 -29.32
N ALA A 345 -1.56 -12.45 -28.63
CA ALA A 345 -0.17 -12.88 -28.53
C ALA A 345 -0.04 -13.97 -27.43
N ILE A 346 -0.39 -15.22 -27.80
CA ILE A 346 -0.39 -16.37 -26.90
C ILE A 346 0.95 -17.09 -26.97
N GLU A 347 1.57 -17.31 -25.79
CA GLU A 347 2.81 -18.08 -25.69
C GLU A 347 2.60 -19.57 -26.02
N PRO A 348 3.59 -20.26 -26.58
CA PRO A 348 3.50 -21.68 -26.84
C PRO A 348 3.31 -22.50 -25.56
N LYS A 349 2.46 -23.54 -25.63
CA LYS A 349 2.26 -24.46 -24.51
C LYS A 349 3.51 -25.27 -24.20
N GLY A 350 3.85 -25.42 -22.91
CA GLY A 350 5.01 -26.20 -22.46
C GLY A 350 6.35 -25.47 -22.57
N VAL A 351 6.32 -24.17 -22.91
CA VAL A 351 7.48 -23.29 -22.85
C VAL A 351 7.37 -22.43 -21.62
N GLN A 352 8.29 -22.57 -20.69
CA GLN A 352 8.30 -21.77 -19.47
C GLN A 352 8.59 -20.30 -19.79
N ASP A 353 7.77 -19.39 -19.27
CA ASP A 353 8.01 -17.96 -19.43
C ASP A 353 9.13 -17.49 -18.50
N ILE A 354 10.26 -17.25 -19.10
CA ILE A 354 11.47 -16.77 -18.44
C ILE A 354 11.72 -15.30 -18.78
N SER A 355 10.99 -14.78 -19.77
CA SER A 355 11.39 -13.60 -20.55
C SER A 355 10.86 -12.26 -20.03
N MET A 356 9.91 -12.22 -19.13
CA MET A 356 9.20 -10.97 -18.81
C MET A 356 10.08 -9.86 -18.22
N HIS A 357 11.29 -10.20 -17.73
CA HIS A 357 12.25 -9.23 -17.17
C HIS A 357 13.69 -9.42 -17.64
N LEU A 358 13.93 -10.24 -18.66
CA LEU A 358 15.23 -10.29 -19.30
C LEU A 358 15.47 -8.96 -20.01
N ASN A 359 16.40 -8.19 -19.46
CA ASN A 359 16.93 -7.03 -20.14
C ASN A 359 17.53 -7.50 -21.47
N LEU A 360 16.83 -7.32 -22.58
CA LEU A 360 17.20 -7.80 -23.93
C LEU A 360 18.58 -7.35 -24.42
N LYS A 361 19.28 -6.52 -23.59
CA LYS A 361 20.66 -6.06 -23.82
C LYS A 361 21.74 -6.96 -23.20
N LYS A 362 21.36 -8.01 -22.47
CA LYS A 362 22.35 -8.93 -21.87
C LYS A 362 22.64 -10.10 -22.80
N SER A 363 23.92 -10.50 -22.85
CA SER A 363 24.35 -11.66 -23.63
C SER A 363 23.69 -12.96 -23.12
N GLN A 364 23.59 -13.99 -23.96
CA GLN A 364 23.03 -15.30 -23.55
C GLN A 364 23.79 -15.94 -22.37
N GLU A 365 25.05 -15.61 -22.21
CA GLU A 365 25.91 -16.11 -21.13
C GLU A 365 25.63 -15.40 -19.80
N GLU A 366 25.40 -14.08 -19.82
CA GLU A 366 24.92 -13.31 -18.66
C GLU A 366 23.52 -13.70 -18.25
N GLN A 367 22.68 -14.07 -19.21
CA GLN A 367 21.36 -14.63 -18.98
C GLN A 367 21.44 -15.98 -18.25
N ARG A 368 22.38 -16.87 -18.62
CA ARG A 368 22.62 -18.17 -17.97
C ARG A 368 23.10 -18.02 -16.52
N ILE A 369 23.96 -17.05 -16.23
CA ILE A 369 24.48 -16.78 -14.88
C ILE A 369 23.36 -16.25 -13.95
N ILE A 370 22.39 -15.54 -14.47
CA ILE A 370 21.21 -15.10 -13.72
C ILE A 370 20.37 -16.30 -13.24
N TYR A 371 20.40 -17.44 -13.96
CA TYR A 371 19.65 -18.64 -13.62
C TYR A 371 20.19 -19.48 -12.47
N THR A 372 21.45 -19.34 -12.12
CA THR A 372 22.08 -20.34 -11.25
C THR A 372 22.17 -19.95 -9.78
N ASP A 373 22.30 -18.66 -9.39
CA ASP A 373 22.55 -18.35 -7.96
C ASP A 373 21.97 -17.05 -7.39
N LYS A 374 21.42 -16.13 -8.18
CA LYS A 374 20.97 -14.79 -7.69
C LYS A 374 19.73 -14.24 -8.37
N VAL A 375 18.88 -15.10 -8.91
CA VAL A 375 17.63 -14.64 -9.53
C VAL A 375 16.70 -14.15 -8.44
N ASP A 376 16.21 -12.95 -8.60
CA ASP A 376 15.01 -12.52 -7.90
C ASP A 376 13.85 -13.40 -8.40
N ILE A 377 13.60 -14.46 -7.65
CA ILE A 377 12.60 -15.50 -7.91
C ILE A 377 11.20 -14.89 -8.09
N SER A 378 11.01 -13.64 -7.67
CA SER A 378 9.73 -12.92 -7.81
C SER A 378 9.32 -12.65 -9.26
N ASN A 379 10.25 -12.74 -10.21
CA ASN A 379 10.01 -12.40 -11.62
C ASN A 379 9.95 -13.61 -12.57
N THR A 380 10.03 -14.83 -12.04
CA THR A 380 9.84 -16.06 -12.82
C THR A 380 8.44 -16.61 -12.59
N ILE A 381 7.93 -17.38 -13.58
CA ILE A 381 6.60 -18.02 -13.42
C ILE A 381 6.59 -18.92 -12.18
N PHE A 382 5.53 -18.83 -11.40
CA PHE A 382 5.34 -19.62 -10.18
C PHE A 382 4.44 -20.83 -10.44
N PRO A 383 4.78 -22.03 -9.95
CA PRO A 383 6.05 -22.45 -9.36
C PRO A 383 7.09 -22.77 -10.43
N MET A 384 8.38 -22.53 -10.12
CA MET A 384 9.49 -22.61 -11.08
C MET A 384 9.75 -24.01 -11.67
N ASN A 385 9.23 -25.05 -11.04
CA ASN A 385 9.43 -26.45 -11.47
C ASN A 385 8.32 -26.98 -12.39
N LYS A 386 7.48 -26.11 -12.93
CA LYS A 386 6.44 -26.46 -13.90
C LYS A 386 6.71 -25.76 -15.21
N ASP A 387 6.45 -26.45 -16.32
CA ASP A 387 6.54 -25.89 -17.69
C ASP A 387 5.30 -25.03 -18.01
N TRP A 388 5.03 -24.06 -17.10
CA TRP A 388 3.93 -23.12 -17.24
C TRP A 388 4.42 -21.78 -17.76
N ASN A 389 3.51 -21.05 -18.38
CA ASN A 389 3.70 -19.66 -18.74
C ASN A 389 2.43 -18.84 -18.44
N LYS A 390 2.45 -17.55 -18.76
CA LYS A 390 1.32 -16.65 -18.47
C LYS A 390 0.00 -17.06 -19.12
N ASP A 391 0.05 -17.82 -20.24
CA ASP A 391 -1.10 -18.21 -21.08
C ASP A 391 -1.49 -19.68 -20.90
N TRP A 392 -0.59 -20.50 -20.36
CA TRP A 392 -0.80 -21.93 -20.06
C TRP A 392 -0.34 -22.21 -18.62
N TYR A 393 -1.26 -22.14 -17.69
CA TYR A 393 -0.95 -22.15 -16.26
C TYR A 393 -1.91 -23.05 -15.49
N GLY A 394 -1.40 -23.82 -14.54
CA GLY A 394 -2.21 -24.67 -13.68
C GLY A 394 -2.52 -26.05 -14.28
N PRO A 395 -3.47 -26.81 -13.69
CA PRO A 395 -4.34 -26.38 -12.58
C PRO A 395 -3.59 -26.20 -11.26
N ILE A 396 -3.95 -25.18 -10.48
CA ILE A 396 -3.39 -24.91 -9.16
C ILE A 396 -4.52 -24.69 -8.15
N LYS A 397 -4.48 -25.40 -7.01
CA LYS A 397 -5.41 -25.21 -5.91
C LYS A 397 -4.92 -24.08 -5.01
N ILE A 398 -5.79 -23.14 -4.70
CA ILE A 398 -5.49 -22.02 -3.79
C ILE A 398 -5.63 -22.52 -2.35
N PRO A 399 -4.54 -22.48 -1.53
CA PRO A 399 -4.58 -23.05 -0.19
C PRO A 399 -5.60 -22.34 0.71
N LYS A 400 -6.33 -23.14 1.46
CA LYS A 400 -7.33 -22.70 2.44
C LYS A 400 -6.88 -23.07 3.85
N LYS A 401 -7.19 -22.24 4.83
CA LYS A 401 -6.95 -22.55 6.23
C LYS A 401 -7.58 -23.89 6.61
N GLY A 402 -6.76 -24.77 7.22
CA GLY A 402 -7.13 -26.13 7.59
C GLY A 402 -6.94 -27.17 6.48
N ASP A 403 -6.59 -26.77 5.24
CA ASP A 403 -6.20 -27.73 4.20
C ASP A 403 -4.93 -28.47 4.63
N ILE A 404 -4.94 -29.79 4.41
CA ILE A 404 -3.75 -30.62 4.55
C ILE A 404 -3.15 -30.81 3.16
N ILE A 405 -1.96 -30.31 2.95
CA ILE A 405 -1.22 -30.40 1.67
C ILE A 405 -0.10 -31.44 1.78
N ASP A 406 0.09 -32.20 0.72
CA ASP A 406 1.19 -33.16 0.62
C ASP A 406 2.49 -32.43 0.30
N ILE A 407 3.53 -32.70 1.08
CA ILE A 407 4.85 -32.06 0.98
C ILE A 407 5.88 -33.10 0.54
N ASN A 408 6.39 -32.92 -0.66
CA ASN A 408 7.45 -33.71 -1.28
C ASN A 408 8.33 -32.82 -2.16
N LEU A 409 9.37 -33.38 -2.79
CA LEU A 409 10.30 -32.61 -3.63
C LEU A 409 9.63 -31.96 -4.85
N GLU A 410 8.51 -32.51 -5.32
CA GLU A 410 7.76 -31.92 -6.44
C GLU A 410 6.87 -30.75 -5.98
N THR A 411 6.24 -30.85 -4.81
CA THR A 411 5.29 -29.85 -4.31
C THR A 411 5.96 -28.73 -3.53
N ILE A 412 7.15 -28.96 -2.96
CA ILE A 412 7.85 -27.97 -2.11
C ILE A 412 8.14 -26.64 -2.82
N PRO A 413 8.49 -26.57 -4.11
CA PRO A 413 8.66 -25.28 -4.79
C PRO A 413 7.41 -24.39 -4.77
N MET A 414 6.22 -25.02 -4.76
CA MET A 414 4.94 -24.31 -4.65
C MET A 414 4.66 -23.82 -3.23
N TYR A 415 5.05 -24.57 -2.21
CA TYR A 415 4.64 -24.31 -0.82
C TYR A 415 5.77 -23.81 0.09
N SER A 416 7.02 -23.79 -0.36
CA SER A 416 8.16 -23.39 0.47
C SER A 416 8.02 -21.98 1.06
N LYS A 417 7.61 -21.00 0.25
CA LYS A 417 7.41 -19.61 0.67
C LYS A 417 6.24 -19.51 1.65
N LEU A 418 5.14 -20.25 1.40
CA LEU A 418 3.99 -20.32 2.29
C LEU A 418 4.42 -20.81 3.68
N ILE A 419 5.16 -21.93 3.75
CA ILE A 419 5.58 -22.55 5.01
C ILE A 419 6.59 -21.65 5.75
N ARG A 420 7.62 -21.17 5.05
CA ARG A 420 8.74 -20.44 5.68
C ARG A 420 8.39 -19.00 6.02
N GLU A 421 7.93 -18.25 5.03
CA GLU A 421 7.83 -16.79 5.15
C GLU A 421 6.47 -16.36 5.70
N TYR A 422 5.39 -16.98 5.20
CA TYR A 422 4.04 -16.53 5.55
C TYR A 422 3.54 -17.14 6.86
N GLU A 423 3.99 -18.38 7.15
CA GLU A 423 3.58 -19.10 8.37
C GLU A 423 4.74 -19.31 9.36
N ASN A 424 5.89 -18.64 9.12
CA ASN A 424 7.05 -18.51 10.02
C ASN A 424 7.59 -19.87 10.53
N ASN A 425 7.68 -20.88 9.65
CA ASN A 425 8.26 -22.17 9.99
C ASN A 425 9.70 -22.29 9.47
N ILE A 426 10.48 -23.14 10.12
CA ILE A 426 11.79 -23.55 9.65
C ILE A 426 11.59 -24.73 8.70
N LEU A 427 11.97 -24.59 7.43
CA LEU A 427 11.90 -25.64 6.42
C LEU A 427 13.31 -26.05 6.01
N GLU A 428 13.61 -27.33 6.11
CA GLU A 428 14.87 -27.91 5.68
C GLU A 428 14.62 -29.10 4.75
N VAL A 429 15.42 -29.24 3.70
CA VAL A 429 15.40 -30.38 2.78
C VAL A 429 16.74 -31.11 2.92
N LYS A 430 16.72 -32.38 3.33
CA LYS A 430 17.91 -33.22 3.50
C LYS A 430 17.74 -34.51 2.68
N GLY A 431 18.44 -34.57 1.55
CA GLY A 431 18.20 -35.62 0.57
C GLY A 431 16.77 -35.60 0.06
N ASN A 432 16.05 -36.71 0.21
CA ASN A 432 14.64 -36.83 -0.18
C ASN A 432 13.65 -36.54 0.97
N GLN A 433 14.14 -36.17 2.14
CA GLN A 433 13.29 -35.89 3.30
C GLN A 433 13.13 -34.42 3.55
N ILE A 434 11.92 -34.03 3.92
CA ILE A 434 11.56 -32.65 4.24
C ILE A 434 11.28 -32.56 5.73
N PHE A 435 11.87 -31.54 6.37
CA PHE A 435 11.71 -31.26 7.79
C PHE A 435 11.06 -29.90 7.96
N ILE A 436 9.99 -29.87 8.75
CA ILE A 436 9.35 -28.61 9.19
C ILE A 436 9.51 -28.52 10.72
N ASN A 437 10.15 -27.44 11.18
CA ASN A 437 10.50 -27.23 12.59
C ASN A 437 11.26 -28.43 13.20
N LYS A 438 12.20 -28.98 12.40
CA LYS A 438 13.04 -30.16 12.75
C LYS A 438 12.29 -31.50 12.80
N VAL A 439 11.02 -31.56 12.44
CA VAL A 439 10.23 -32.79 12.37
C VAL A 439 10.11 -33.21 10.91
N ALA A 440 10.50 -34.45 10.59
CA ALA A 440 10.30 -35.03 9.26
C ALA A 440 8.80 -35.17 8.98
N THR A 441 8.35 -34.64 7.85
CA THR A 441 6.93 -34.66 7.50
C THR A 441 6.72 -34.72 6.00
N ASP A 442 5.65 -35.38 5.59
CA ASP A 442 5.13 -35.45 4.23
C ASP A 442 3.82 -34.66 4.06
N LYS A 443 3.32 -34.04 5.15
CA LYS A 443 2.07 -33.29 5.17
C LYS A 443 2.23 -32.00 5.93
N TYR A 444 1.47 -30.97 5.49
CA TYR A 444 1.44 -29.69 6.18
C TYR A 444 0.00 -29.15 6.24
N GLU A 445 -0.42 -28.74 7.43
CA GLU A 445 -1.71 -28.07 7.64
C GLU A 445 -1.57 -26.57 7.47
N VAL A 446 -2.29 -26.00 6.50
CA VAL A 446 -2.30 -24.56 6.16
C VAL A 446 -2.95 -23.74 7.28
N LYS A 447 -2.30 -22.70 7.75
CA LYS A 447 -2.72 -21.92 8.94
C LYS A 447 -3.57 -20.69 8.63
N GLN A 448 -3.58 -20.22 7.37
CA GLN A 448 -4.36 -19.05 6.94
C GLN A 448 -4.92 -19.26 5.53
N ASN A 449 -5.83 -18.34 5.11
CA ASN A 449 -6.33 -18.33 3.74
C ASN A 449 -5.33 -17.66 2.79
N TYR A 450 -5.37 -18.10 1.54
CA TYR A 450 -4.57 -17.55 0.47
C TYR A 450 -5.45 -17.13 -0.69
N TYR A 451 -4.93 -16.22 -1.51
CA TYR A 451 -5.62 -15.65 -2.67
C TYR A 451 -4.70 -15.68 -3.88
N PHE A 452 -5.32 -15.68 -5.05
CA PHE A 452 -4.59 -15.53 -6.31
C PHE A 452 -5.01 -14.21 -6.96
N MET A 453 -4.07 -13.31 -7.09
CA MET A 453 -4.27 -11.93 -7.50
C MET A 453 -3.75 -11.75 -8.92
N MET A 454 -4.59 -11.24 -9.84
CA MET A 454 -4.17 -10.93 -11.21
C MET A 454 -4.51 -9.49 -11.58
N GLY A 455 -3.69 -8.88 -12.44
CA GLY A 455 -4.01 -7.59 -13.04
C GLY A 455 -5.07 -7.73 -14.12
N ASP A 456 -5.86 -6.69 -14.34
CA ASP A 456 -6.84 -6.65 -15.45
C ASP A 456 -6.14 -6.48 -16.80
N ASN A 457 -4.97 -5.84 -16.83
CA ASN A 457 -4.05 -5.86 -17.97
C ASN A 457 -3.15 -7.10 -17.85
N ARG A 458 -3.63 -8.24 -18.37
CA ARG A 458 -3.09 -9.59 -18.17
C ARG A 458 -1.61 -9.72 -18.55
N ASP A 459 -1.20 -9.11 -19.66
CA ASP A 459 0.16 -9.24 -20.19
C ASP A 459 1.14 -8.17 -19.66
N ALA A 460 0.64 -7.07 -19.10
CA ALA A 460 1.43 -6.03 -18.48
C ALA A 460 1.29 -6.01 -16.93
N SER A 461 1.16 -7.20 -16.32
CA SER A 461 0.96 -7.33 -14.87
C SER A 461 1.94 -8.30 -14.23
N LEU A 462 2.74 -7.78 -13.29
CA LEU A 462 3.44 -8.61 -12.32
C LEU A 462 2.45 -9.00 -11.20
N ASP A 463 2.00 -10.28 -11.21
CA ASP A 463 0.95 -10.77 -10.34
C ASP A 463 1.21 -12.19 -9.82
N SER A 464 0.19 -12.85 -9.26
CA SER A 464 0.34 -14.16 -8.61
C SER A 464 0.86 -15.26 -9.54
N ARG A 465 0.79 -15.09 -10.86
CA ARG A 465 1.45 -16.01 -11.80
C ARG A 465 2.97 -16.03 -11.62
N TYR A 466 3.54 -14.97 -11.06
CA TYR A 466 4.98 -14.78 -10.85
C TYR A 466 5.37 -14.89 -9.38
N PHE A 467 4.74 -14.13 -8.47
CA PHE A 467 5.11 -14.14 -7.05
C PHE A 467 4.35 -15.16 -6.20
N GLY A 468 3.38 -15.87 -6.79
CA GLY A 468 2.61 -16.91 -6.10
C GLY A 468 1.45 -16.39 -5.26
N PHE A 469 1.07 -17.18 -4.25
CA PHE A 469 -0.06 -16.90 -3.39
C PHE A 469 0.12 -15.64 -2.55
N VAL A 470 -0.98 -14.88 -2.38
CA VAL A 470 -1.06 -13.76 -1.44
C VAL A 470 -1.73 -14.23 -0.15
N PRO A 471 -1.03 -14.21 0.98
CA PRO A 471 -1.61 -14.62 2.26
C PRO A 471 -2.59 -13.57 2.80
N GLU A 472 -3.59 -14.00 3.56
CA GLU A 472 -4.56 -13.14 4.20
C GLU A 472 -3.91 -12.04 5.06
N THR A 473 -2.80 -12.36 5.72
CA THR A 473 -2.03 -11.42 6.54
C THR A 473 -1.47 -10.22 5.76
N TYR A 474 -1.29 -10.34 4.42
CA TYR A 474 -0.77 -9.28 3.56
C TYR A 474 -1.86 -8.35 3.02
N ILE A 475 -3.15 -8.70 3.14
CA ILE A 475 -4.24 -7.85 2.68
C ILE A 475 -4.26 -6.55 3.47
N MET A 476 -4.36 -5.42 2.77
CA MET A 476 -4.47 -4.08 3.38
C MET A 476 -5.91 -3.59 3.40
N GLY A 477 -6.62 -3.68 2.28
CA GLY A 477 -7.98 -3.16 2.16
C GLY A 477 -8.50 -3.22 0.73
N SER A 478 -9.60 -2.53 0.50
CA SER A 478 -10.26 -2.43 -0.82
C SER A 478 -10.33 -0.97 -1.26
N PRO A 479 -10.00 -0.64 -2.53
CA PRO A 479 -10.24 0.69 -3.04
C PRO A 479 -11.74 1.00 -3.05
N MET A 480 -12.10 2.22 -2.68
CA MET A 480 -13.49 2.68 -2.60
C MET A 480 -13.87 3.49 -3.82
N PHE A 481 -13.13 4.55 -4.05
CA PHE A 481 -13.36 5.48 -5.15
C PHE A 481 -12.08 6.23 -5.51
N THR A 482 -12.04 6.73 -6.75
CA THR A 482 -11.00 7.63 -7.24
C THR A 482 -11.35 9.06 -6.81
N TRP A 483 -10.54 9.68 -5.95
CA TRP A 483 -10.81 11.07 -5.49
C TRP A 483 -10.16 12.11 -6.39
N LEU A 484 -9.06 11.77 -7.07
CA LEU A 484 -8.38 12.59 -8.08
C LEU A 484 -7.88 11.67 -9.20
N SER A 485 -7.97 12.13 -10.43
CA SER A 485 -7.39 11.46 -11.59
C SER A 485 -6.63 12.47 -12.44
N LEU A 486 -5.29 12.31 -12.45
CA LEU A 486 -4.38 13.26 -13.07
C LEU A 486 -3.51 12.54 -14.11
N GLU A 487 -3.89 12.67 -15.37
CA GLU A 487 -3.12 12.14 -16.49
C GLU A 487 -1.75 12.81 -16.56
N GLY A 488 -0.71 12.04 -16.88
CA GLY A 488 0.67 12.53 -16.95
C GLY A 488 1.39 12.70 -15.62
N SER A 489 0.75 12.39 -14.48
CA SER A 489 1.40 12.42 -13.15
C SER A 489 2.44 11.31 -12.96
N PHE A 490 2.23 10.18 -13.63
CA PHE A 490 3.16 9.06 -13.70
C PHE A 490 3.30 8.62 -15.16
N THR A 491 4.42 7.95 -15.48
CA THR A 491 4.68 7.36 -16.81
C THR A 491 4.93 5.88 -16.67
N ASP A 492 4.26 5.06 -17.47
CA ASP A 492 4.52 3.64 -17.57
C ASP A 492 4.88 3.29 -19.04
N ASN A 493 6.16 3.11 -19.30
CA ASN A 493 6.68 2.81 -20.63
C ASN A 493 6.32 1.39 -21.14
N ASN A 494 5.75 0.54 -20.27
CA ASN A 494 5.32 -0.81 -20.63
C ASN A 494 3.85 -0.87 -21.02
N SER A 495 3.11 0.21 -20.85
CA SER A 495 1.69 0.31 -21.24
C SER A 495 1.54 0.77 -22.70
N SER A 496 0.59 0.18 -23.43
CA SER A 496 0.14 0.69 -24.72
C SER A 496 -0.62 2.02 -24.60
N TYR A 497 -1.15 2.33 -23.43
CA TYR A 497 -1.76 3.63 -23.14
C TYR A 497 -0.69 4.66 -22.81
N GLN A 498 -0.66 5.77 -23.55
CA GLN A 498 0.28 6.86 -23.34
C GLN A 498 -0.45 8.15 -22.94
N ALA A 499 0.03 8.82 -21.91
CA ALA A 499 -0.53 10.10 -21.50
C ALA A 499 -0.20 11.22 -22.49
N ASN A 500 -1.19 12.03 -22.86
CA ASN A 500 -1.01 13.22 -23.70
C ASN A 500 -0.92 14.48 -22.84
N GLY A 501 0.18 14.62 -22.09
CA GLY A 501 0.40 15.76 -21.21
C GLY A 501 -0.39 15.70 -19.90
N TRP A 502 -0.41 16.84 -19.17
CA TRP A 502 -1.09 16.96 -17.89
C TRP A 502 -2.56 17.33 -18.08
N ARG A 503 -3.46 16.47 -17.60
CA ARG A 503 -4.90 16.69 -17.70
C ARG A 503 -5.64 16.09 -16.50
N ILE A 504 -6.62 16.81 -15.94
CA ILE A 504 -7.55 16.27 -14.95
C ILE A 504 -8.65 15.50 -15.70
N ARG A 505 -8.85 14.24 -15.35
CA ARG A 505 -9.91 13.38 -15.86
C ARG A 505 -11.13 13.46 -14.93
N TRP A 506 -11.96 14.49 -15.14
CA TRP A 506 -13.13 14.78 -14.29
C TRP A 506 -14.16 13.66 -14.25
N ASP A 507 -14.31 12.93 -15.36
CA ASP A 507 -15.19 11.78 -15.51
C ASP A 507 -14.83 10.60 -14.62
N ARG A 508 -13.59 10.58 -14.12
CA ARG A 508 -13.09 9.56 -13.20
C ARG A 508 -13.12 9.97 -11.73
N MET A 509 -13.22 11.27 -11.45
CA MET A 509 -13.23 11.75 -10.07
C MET A 509 -14.51 11.32 -9.34
N PHE A 510 -14.36 10.87 -8.10
CA PHE A 510 -15.43 10.34 -7.24
C PHE A 510 -16.19 9.15 -7.87
N LYS A 511 -15.52 8.43 -8.76
CA LYS A 511 -16.02 7.19 -9.36
C LYS A 511 -15.69 6.01 -8.42
N ALA A 512 -16.70 5.23 -8.06
CA ALA A 512 -16.51 4.02 -7.25
C ALA A 512 -15.68 2.98 -8.02
N THR A 513 -14.82 2.23 -7.32
CA THR A 513 -13.84 1.34 -7.95
C THR A 513 -14.17 -0.15 -7.83
N ASN A 514 -15.03 -0.55 -6.90
CA ASN A 514 -15.28 -1.97 -6.62
C ASN A 514 -16.78 -2.25 -6.43
N THR A 515 -17.59 -1.91 -7.43
CA THR A 515 -19.06 -2.06 -7.37
C THR A 515 -19.62 -3.20 -8.19
N GLY A 516 -18.81 -3.79 -9.09
CA GLY A 516 -19.27 -4.82 -10.03
C GLY A 516 -20.20 -4.29 -11.15
N GLU A 517 -20.44 -3.00 -11.23
CA GLU A 517 -21.30 -2.38 -12.25
C GLU A 517 -20.50 -1.86 -13.45
N ALA A 518 -21.00 -2.09 -14.67
CA ALA A 518 -20.32 -1.73 -15.90
C ALA A 518 -20.21 -0.20 -16.12
N ASN A 519 -21.21 0.55 -15.69
CA ASN A 519 -21.29 2.01 -15.89
C ASN A 519 -21.32 2.73 -14.55
N LYS A 520 -20.16 3.16 -14.09
CA LYS A 520 -20.06 3.93 -12.85
C LYS A 520 -20.19 5.42 -13.15
N THR A 521 -21.16 6.05 -12.52
CA THR A 521 -21.33 7.50 -12.58
C THR A 521 -20.28 8.18 -11.71
N SER A 522 -19.65 9.23 -12.22
CA SER A 522 -18.81 10.11 -11.40
C SER A 522 -19.68 11.07 -10.59
N TYR A 523 -19.47 11.14 -9.29
CA TYR A 523 -20.17 12.00 -8.36
C TYR A 523 -19.38 13.27 -8.00
N TRP A 524 -18.46 13.71 -8.86
CA TRP A 524 -17.62 14.89 -8.61
C TRP A 524 -18.44 16.15 -8.30
N TRP A 525 -19.60 16.32 -8.96
CA TRP A 525 -20.50 17.44 -8.75
C TRP A 525 -21.13 17.44 -7.34
N VAL A 526 -21.43 16.26 -6.78
CA VAL A 526 -21.89 16.13 -5.38
C VAL A 526 -20.79 16.57 -4.42
N ALA A 527 -19.56 16.13 -4.65
CA ALA A 527 -18.41 16.54 -3.86
C ALA A 527 -18.17 18.06 -3.95
N ALA A 528 -18.32 18.65 -5.14
CA ALA A 528 -18.22 20.10 -5.32
C ALA A 528 -19.29 20.85 -4.54
N ILE A 529 -20.53 20.37 -4.54
CA ILE A 529 -21.62 20.95 -3.74
C ILE A 529 -21.31 20.85 -2.25
N LEU A 530 -20.90 19.67 -1.76
CA LEU A 530 -20.55 19.47 -0.36
C LEU A 530 -19.38 20.36 0.09
N MET A 531 -18.35 20.51 -0.74
CA MET A 531 -17.25 21.46 -0.49
C MET A 531 -17.75 22.90 -0.47
N GLY A 532 -18.60 23.29 -1.41
CA GLY A 532 -19.23 24.62 -1.43
C GLY A 532 -20.04 24.91 -0.15
N ILE A 533 -20.80 23.94 0.33
CA ILE A 533 -21.54 24.03 1.61
C ILE A 533 -20.54 24.14 2.78
N PHE A 534 -19.52 23.29 2.82
CA PHE A 534 -18.54 23.25 3.90
C PHE A 534 -17.77 24.58 4.03
N PHE A 535 -17.21 25.07 2.94
CA PHE A 535 -16.47 26.35 2.94
C PHE A 535 -17.40 27.58 3.03
N GLY A 536 -18.64 27.45 2.56
CA GLY A 536 -19.66 28.48 2.65
C GLY A 536 -20.47 28.48 3.95
N TRP A 537 -20.23 27.51 4.86
CA TRP A 537 -21.06 27.28 6.06
C TRP A 537 -21.20 28.52 6.93
N ASP A 538 -20.11 29.22 7.16
CA ASP A 538 -20.12 30.44 7.98
C ASP A 538 -20.95 31.56 7.34
N TYR A 539 -20.92 31.69 6.00
CA TYR A 539 -21.75 32.63 5.27
C TYR A 539 -23.22 32.24 5.30
N ILE A 540 -23.50 30.94 5.11
CA ILE A 540 -24.86 30.39 5.19
C ILE A 540 -25.44 30.63 6.59
N MET A 541 -24.70 30.34 7.64
CA MET A 541 -25.12 30.53 9.03
C MET A 541 -25.32 32.00 9.40
N LYS A 542 -24.47 32.91 8.90
CA LYS A 542 -24.66 34.36 9.05
C LYS A 542 -25.93 34.83 8.36
N PHE A 543 -26.21 34.34 7.15
CA PHE A 543 -27.41 34.69 6.39
C PHE A 543 -28.70 34.20 7.09
N VAL A 544 -28.69 32.95 7.57
CA VAL A 544 -29.82 32.36 8.32
C VAL A 544 -30.09 33.12 9.63
N LYS A 545 -29.04 33.49 10.38
CA LYS A 545 -29.15 34.27 11.60
C LYS A 545 -29.69 35.68 11.33
N LYS A 546 -29.26 36.35 10.25
CA LYS A 546 -29.76 37.66 9.87
C LYS A 546 -31.25 37.62 9.56
N LYS A 547 -31.73 36.62 8.78
CA LYS A 547 -33.11 36.45 8.42
C LYS A 547 -34.01 36.16 9.66
N LYS A 548 -33.51 35.41 10.64
CA LYS A 548 -34.22 35.10 11.88
C LYS A 548 -34.36 36.30 12.84
N ASN A 549 -33.48 37.31 12.68
CA ASN A 549 -33.53 38.54 13.47
C ASN A 549 -34.41 39.62 12.79
N GLU A 550 -34.80 39.42 11.52
CA GLU A 550 -35.66 40.32 10.74
C GLU A 550 -37.15 39.86 10.76
N GLU A 551 -37.43 38.62 11.19
CA GLU A 551 -38.77 38.08 11.53
C GLU A 551 -39.06 38.27 13.04
#